data_1785ff1fae9afb6cfe00089a5cce11c7
#
_entry.id   1785ff1fae9afb6cfe00089a5cce11c7
#
_cell.length_a   1.000
_cell.length_b   1.000
_cell.length_c   1.000
_cell.angle_alpha   90.00
_cell.angle_beta   90.00
_cell.angle_gamma   90.00
#
_symmetry.space_group_name_H-M   'P 1'
#
loop_
_entity.id
_entity.type
_entity.pdbx_description
1 polymer ?
#
loop_
_entity_poly.entity_id
_entity_poly.type
_entity_poly.pdbx_seq_one_letter_code
_entity_poly.pdbx_strand_id
1 'polypeptide(L)'
;MNKKLLALAAMALMATGAQAKVKLPHILGDNMIIQQDSEANLWGWDKPGTTVKITTSWSSRTYSAQTGKDGKWAVKVLTPKASYTPLSITFDDGEKTVLNNVLAGEVWVCAGQSNMEMPVKGFGNCPVKGYNKAVLTANQYKGVHYVKIPSVMSS
;
A
#
# COMPACT_ATOMS: atom_id res chain seq x y z
N MET A 1 -22.98 -47.06 -12.74
CA MET A 1 -22.32 -45.93 -12.08
C MET A 1 -23.39 -45.13 -11.36
N ASN A 2 -23.36 -45.08 -10.02
CA ASN A 2 -24.48 -44.58 -9.18
C ASN A 2 -24.64 -43.06 -9.33
N LYS A 3 -25.81 -42.60 -9.80
CA LYS A 3 -26.13 -41.17 -9.96
C LYS A 3 -25.92 -40.34 -8.69
N LYS A 4 -26.05 -40.97 -7.51
CA LYS A 4 -25.76 -40.37 -6.21
C LYS A 4 -24.24 -40.09 -5.97
N LEU A 5 -23.36 -40.94 -6.49
CA LEU A 5 -21.91 -40.75 -6.43
C LEU A 5 -21.44 -39.61 -7.35
N LEU A 6 -22.07 -39.50 -8.53
CA LEU A 6 -21.80 -38.39 -9.45
C LEU A 6 -22.23 -37.03 -8.87
N ALA A 7 -23.37 -36.99 -8.17
CA ALA A 7 -23.86 -35.76 -7.50
C ALA A 7 -22.96 -35.34 -6.32
N LEU A 8 -22.42 -36.28 -5.55
CA LEU A 8 -21.46 -36.01 -4.48
C LEU A 8 -20.12 -35.51 -5.04
N ALA A 9 -19.63 -36.09 -6.13
CA ALA A 9 -18.41 -35.64 -6.80
C ALA A 9 -18.56 -34.24 -7.43
N ALA A 10 -19.73 -33.93 -8.00
CA ALA A 10 -20.01 -32.59 -8.53
C ALA A 10 -20.14 -31.53 -7.45
N MET A 11 -20.68 -31.86 -6.26
CA MET A 11 -20.73 -30.95 -5.11
C MET A 11 -19.34 -30.71 -4.49
N ALA A 12 -18.44 -31.69 -4.52
CA ALA A 12 -17.06 -31.50 -4.04
C ALA A 12 -16.21 -30.60 -4.96
N LEU A 13 -16.52 -30.53 -6.27
CA LEU A 13 -15.83 -29.66 -7.22
C LEU A 13 -16.29 -28.19 -7.14
N MET A 14 -17.43 -27.87 -6.53
CA MET A 14 -17.93 -26.50 -6.38
C MET A 14 -17.42 -25.80 -5.11
N ALA A 15 -16.61 -26.47 -4.30
CA ALA A 15 -15.96 -25.89 -3.12
C ALA A 15 -14.64 -25.16 -3.46
N THR A 16 -14.46 -24.66 -4.70
CA THR A 16 -13.46 -23.63 -4.97
C THR A 16 -13.99 -22.34 -4.34
N GLY A 17 -13.78 -22.22 -3.04
CA GLY A 17 -14.14 -21.03 -2.30
C GLY A 17 -13.53 -19.80 -2.99
N ALA A 18 -14.36 -18.82 -3.32
CA ALA A 18 -13.89 -17.52 -3.74
C ALA A 18 -12.85 -17.05 -2.72
N GLN A 19 -11.58 -17.13 -3.10
CA GLN A 19 -10.48 -16.68 -2.26
C GLN A 19 -10.59 -15.16 -2.22
N ALA A 20 -10.87 -14.60 -1.06
CA ALA A 20 -10.92 -13.16 -0.94
C ALA A 20 -9.49 -12.65 -1.08
N LYS A 21 -9.25 -11.86 -2.10
CA LYS A 21 -7.97 -11.21 -2.38
C LYS A 21 -7.54 -10.34 -1.18
N VAL A 22 -6.24 -10.36 -0.87
CA VAL A 22 -5.68 -9.52 0.17
C VAL A 22 -6.11 -8.06 0.00
N LYS A 23 -6.64 -7.46 1.07
CA LYS A 23 -7.06 -6.06 1.09
C LYS A 23 -5.96 -5.21 1.72
N LEU A 24 -5.51 -4.20 1.00
CA LEU A 24 -4.49 -3.26 1.44
C LEU A 24 -5.12 -1.92 1.86
N PRO A 25 -4.51 -1.17 2.80
CA PRO A 25 -4.92 0.20 3.11
C PRO A 25 -4.58 1.12 1.93
N HIS A 26 -5.32 2.20 1.77
CA HIS A 26 -5.13 3.15 0.65
C HIS A 26 -3.73 3.77 0.56
N ILE A 27 -2.98 3.79 1.67
CA ILE A 27 -1.61 4.29 1.67
C ILE A 27 -0.62 3.30 1.03
N LEU A 28 -0.97 2.02 0.97
CA LEU A 28 -0.20 0.99 0.27
C LEU A 28 -0.80 0.77 -1.12
N GLY A 29 -0.24 1.41 -2.11
CA GLY A 29 -0.75 1.38 -3.48
C GLY A 29 0.35 1.62 -4.51
N ASP A 30 -0.04 1.53 -5.78
CA ASP A 30 0.85 1.88 -6.88
C ASP A 30 1.37 3.32 -6.72
N ASN A 31 2.59 3.56 -7.17
CA ASN A 31 3.27 4.85 -7.10
C ASN A 31 3.59 5.34 -5.68
N MET A 32 3.50 4.50 -4.65
CA MET A 32 3.91 4.89 -3.30
C MET A 32 5.42 5.02 -3.16
N ILE A 33 5.85 5.75 -2.13
CA ILE A 33 7.24 5.80 -1.69
C ILE A 33 7.36 5.13 -0.34
N ILE A 34 8.37 4.26 -0.18
CA ILE A 34 8.73 3.63 1.09
C ILE A 34 10.01 4.26 1.63
N GLN A 35 10.11 4.37 2.97
CA GLN A 35 11.33 4.87 3.60
C GLN A 35 12.53 4.01 3.19
N GLN A 36 13.59 4.63 2.70
CA GLN A 36 14.82 3.95 2.31
C GLN A 36 15.60 3.39 3.51
N ASP A 37 16.43 2.38 3.25
CA ASP A 37 17.46 1.85 4.17
C ASP A 37 16.90 1.56 5.58
N SER A 38 15.70 0.96 5.65
CA SER A 38 14.88 0.84 6.84
C SER A 38 14.08 -0.47 6.84
N GLU A 39 13.25 -0.65 7.87
CA GLU A 39 12.19 -1.66 7.91
C GLU A 39 10.83 -0.98 7.66
N ALA A 40 10.25 -1.17 6.48
CA ALA A 40 8.90 -0.70 6.19
C ALA A 40 7.85 -1.66 6.74
N ASN A 41 6.85 -1.13 7.42
CA ASN A 41 5.68 -1.89 7.81
C ASN A 41 4.72 -2.03 6.63
N LEU A 42 4.39 -3.27 6.27
CA LEU A 42 3.32 -3.60 5.34
C LEU A 42 2.22 -4.30 6.12
N TRP A 43 0.97 -3.93 5.86
CA TRP A 43 -0.18 -4.48 6.59
C TRP A 43 -1.44 -4.47 5.73
N GLY A 44 -2.41 -5.22 6.16
CA GLY A 44 -3.70 -5.29 5.49
C GLY A 44 -4.66 -6.23 6.18
N TRP A 45 -5.66 -6.65 5.41
CA TRP A 45 -6.71 -7.55 5.88
C TRP A 45 -6.85 -8.72 4.94
N ASP A 46 -7.20 -9.86 5.52
CA ASP A 46 -7.51 -11.10 4.80
C ASP A 46 -8.38 -11.99 5.70
N LYS A 47 -8.78 -13.15 5.21
CA LYS A 47 -9.49 -14.16 6.03
C LYS A 47 -8.62 -14.61 7.20
N PRO A 48 -9.17 -14.73 8.40
CA PRO A 48 -8.44 -15.27 9.55
C PRO A 48 -7.77 -16.61 9.22
N GLY A 49 -6.50 -16.74 9.63
CA GLY A 49 -5.71 -17.94 9.38
C GLY A 49 -5.04 -18.05 8.01
N THR A 50 -5.33 -17.14 7.07
CA THR A 50 -4.62 -17.09 5.77
C THR A 50 -3.18 -16.65 5.97
N THR A 51 -2.25 -17.27 5.26
CA THR A 51 -0.85 -16.82 5.21
C THR A 51 -0.64 -15.97 3.96
N VAL A 52 -0.29 -14.72 4.15
CA VAL A 52 0.10 -13.80 3.08
C VAL A 52 1.61 -13.89 2.90
N LYS A 53 2.07 -14.27 1.71
CA LYS A 53 3.48 -14.25 1.32
C LYS A 53 3.79 -12.94 0.62
N ILE A 54 4.90 -12.30 0.98
CA ILE A 54 5.32 -11.04 0.40
C ILE A 54 6.69 -11.21 -0.25
N THR A 55 6.80 -10.85 -1.51
CA THR A 55 8.06 -10.79 -2.26
C THR A 55 8.26 -9.41 -2.83
N THR A 56 9.51 -9.02 -2.97
CA THR A 56 9.91 -7.68 -3.41
C THR A 56 10.86 -7.78 -4.58
N SER A 57 10.81 -6.83 -5.51
CA SER A 57 11.70 -6.84 -6.70
C SER A 57 13.16 -6.56 -6.39
N TRP A 58 13.48 -6.06 -5.21
CA TRP A 58 14.85 -5.68 -4.82
C TRP A 58 15.55 -6.71 -3.94
N SER A 59 14.88 -7.80 -3.59
CA SER A 59 15.45 -8.83 -2.73
C SER A 59 14.88 -10.20 -3.08
N SER A 60 15.72 -11.24 -2.99
CA SER A 60 15.27 -12.64 -3.10
C SER A 60 14.57 -13.14 -1.83
N ARG A 61 14.51 -12.32 -0.78
CA ARG A 61 13.89 -12.70 0.50
C ARG A 61 12.37 -12.76 0.34
N THR A 62 11.79 -13.84 0.83
CA THR A 62 10.36 -13.98 1.01
C THR A 62 9.99 -13.71 2.45
N TYR A 63 9.01 -12.85 2.66
CA TYR A 63 8.41 -12.59 3.96
C TYR A 63 7.05 -13.27 4.02
N SER A 64 6.57 -13.55 5.22
CA SER A 64 5.22 -14.10 5.41
C SER A 64 4.59 -13.56 6.67
N ALA A 65 3.29 -13.34 6.62
CA ALA A 65 2.49 -12.95 7.76
C ALA A 65 1.23 -13.81 7.82
N GLN A 66 0.87 -14.29 9.01
CA GLN A 66 -0.38 -14.99 9.22
C GLN A 66 -1.45 -14.00 9.65
N THR A 67 -2.61 -14.07 9.01
CA THR A 67 -3.75 -13.24 9.36
C THR A 67 -4.34 -13.68 10.70
N GLY A 68 -4.45 -12.74 11.62
CA GLY A 68 -5.01 -12.95 12.94
C GLY A 68 -6.51 -13.24 12.93
N LYS A 69 -7.07 -13.57 14.10
CA LYS A 69 -8.52 -13.79 14.26
C LYS A 69 -9.36 -12.53 13.96
N ASP A 70 -8.76 -11.35 14.08
CA ASP A 70 -9.35 -10.05 13.73
C ASP A 70 -9.28 -9.71 12.23
N GLY A 71 -8.77 -10.63 11.42
CA GLY A 71 -8.62 -10.46 9.99
C GLY A 71 -7.46 -9.56 9.58
N LYS A 72 -6.53 -9.19 10.49
CA LYS A 72 -5.40 -8.33 10.20
C LYS A 72 -4.10 -9.11 10.10
N TRP A 73 -3.23 -8.65 9.22
CA TRP A 73 -1.85 -9.12 9.12
C TRP A 73 -0.90 -7.93 9.04
N ALA A 74 0.32 -8.10 9.49
CA ALA A 74 1.39 -7.14 9.37
C ALA A 74 2.75 -7.84 9.27
N VAL A 75 3.67 -7.21 8.54
CA VAL A 75 5.05 -7.69 8.39
C VAL A 75 6.00 -6.52 8.17
N LYS A 76 7.23 -6.65 8.63
CA LYS A 76 8.32 -5.71 8.35
C LYS A 76 9.15 -6.22 7.19
N VAL A 77 9.43 -5.34 6.24
CA VAL A 77 10.19 -5.62 5.04
C VAL A 77 11.39 -4.69 4.96
N LEU A 78 12.59 -5.23 4.78
CA LEU A 78 13.80 -4.43 4.57
C LEU A 78 13.72 -3.70 3.24
N THR A 79 14.02 -2.42 3.25
CA THR A 79 13.96 -1.52 2.11
C THR A 79 15.35 -1.20 1.56
N PRO A 80 15.48 -0.99 0.25
CA PRO A 80 16.76 -0.64 -0.36
C PRO A 80 17.07 0.86 -0.16
N LYS A 81 18.27 1.25 -0.55
CA LYS A 81 18.64 2.67 -0.67
C LYS A 81 17.78 3.39 -1.71
N ALA A 82 17.64 4.71 -1.53
CA ALA A 82 16.88 5.57 -2.43
C ALA A 82 17.32 5.41 -3.88
N SER A 83 16.34 5.31 -4.77
CA SER A 83 16.56 5.22 -6.20
C SER A 83 15.30 5.64 -6.96
N TYR A 84 15.48 6.20 -8.16
CA TYR A 84 14.39 6.43 -9.12
C TYR A 84 14.03 5.19 -9.94
N THR A 85 14.69 4.05 -9.70
CA THR A 85 14.34 2.78 -10.34
C THR A 85 13.02 2.27 -9.78
N PRO A 86 11.99 2.06 -10.61
CA PRO A 86 10.73 1.53 -10.15
C PRO A 86 10.87 0.12 -9.56
N LEU A 87 10.29 -0.08 -8.41
CA LEU A 87 10.25 -1.33 -7.67
C LEU A 87 8.83 -1.90 -7.66
N SER A 88 8.68 -3.17 -7.28
CA SER A 88 7.38 -3.81 -7.07
C SER A 88 7.35 -4.63 -5.79
N ILE A 89 6.14 -4.76 -5.24
CA ILE A 89 5.84 -5.61 -4.08
C ILE A 89 4.69 -6.52 -4.48
N THR A 90 4.85 -7.82 -4.28
CA THR A 90 3.82 -8.81 -4.54
C THR A 90 3.34 -9.42 -3.23
N PHE A 91 2.04 -9.40 -3.02
CA PHE A 91 1.33 -10.10 -1.95
C PHE A 91 0.64 -11.33 -2.56
N ASP A 92 0.77 -12.47 -1.93
CA ASP A 92 0.25 -13.74 -2.42
C ASP A 92 -0.41 -14.50 -1.26
N ASP A 93 -1.71 -14.55 -1.27
CA ASP A 93 -2.59 -15.31 -0.35
C ASP A 93 -3.21 -16.54 -1.03
N GLY A 94 -2.70 -16.86 -2.24
CA GLY A 94 -3.27 -17.78 -3.22
C GLY A 94 -3.74 -17.06 -4.47
N GLU A 95 -3.97 -15.73 -4.39
CA GLU A 95 -4.14 -14.80 -5.51
C GLU A 95 -3.13 -13.65 -5.38
N LYS A 96 -2.44 -13.32 -6.47
CA LYS A 96 -1.41 -12.28 -6.45
C LYS A 96 -1.99 -10.88 -6.56
N THR A 97 -1.62 -10.03 -5.61
CA THR A 97 -1.78 -8.57 -5.69
C THR A 97 -0.40 -7.95 -5.84
N VAL A 98 -0.19 -7.14 -6.86
CA VAL A 98 1.10 -6.51 -7.15
C VAL A 98 0.97 -5.01 -7.06
N LEU A 99 1.82 -4.37 -6.28
CA LEU A 99 2.02 -2.93 -6.28
C LEU A 99 3.18 -2.59 -7.20
N ASN A 100 2.95 -1.70 -8.14
CA ASN A 100 3.90 -1.29 -9.15
C ASN A 100 4.38 0.13 -8.94
N ASN A 101 5.52 0.46 -9.56
CA ASN A 101 6.11 1.79 -9.51
C ASN A 101 6.34 2.30 -8.08
N VAL A 102 6.73 1.40 -7.18
CA VAL A 102 7.13 1.75 -5.82
C VAL A 102 8.54 2.34 -5.87
N LEU A 103 8.78 3.45 -5.18
CA LEU A 103 10.10 4.05 -5.05
C LEU A 103 10.61 3.93 -3.61
N ALA A 104 11.91 3.80 -3.44
CA ALA A 104 12.56 3.96 -2.14
C ALA A 104 13.11 5.39 -2.02
N GLY A 105 12.81 6.07 -0.93
CA GLY A 105 13.22 7.46 -0.72
C GLY A 105 12.95 7.92 0.71
N GLU A 106 12.92 9.23 0.91
CA GLU A 106 12.58 9.83 2.20
C GLU A 106 11.06 9.98 2.34
N VAL A 107 10.53 9.53 3.46
CA VAL A 107 9.11 9.66 3.80
C VAL A 107 8.93 10.64 4.95
N TRP A 108 8.21 11.73 4.70
CA TRP A 108 7.95 12.77 5.66
C TRP A 108 6.48 12.74 6.11
N VAL A 109 6.27 12.79 7.42
CA VAL A 109 4.94 12.98 8.00
C VAL A 109 4.79 14.46 8.31
N CYS A 110 3.92 15.12 7.56
CA CYS A 110 3.61 16.53 7.75
C CYS A 110 2.30 16.65 8.54
N ALA A 111 2.37 17.10 9.79
CA ALA A 111 1.22 17.26 10.67
C ALA A 111 1.20 18.67 11.25
N GLY A 112 0.02 19.20 11.51
CA GLY A 112 -0.16 20.53 12.08
C GLY A 112 -1.61 20.99 12.01
N GLN A 113 -1.80 22.28 12.15
CA GLN A 113 -3.11 22.94 12.10
C GLN A 113 -3.29 23.72 10.79
N SER A 114 -3.78 24.95 10.88
CA SER A 114 -4.12 25.81 9.74
C SER A 114 -3.00 25.97 8.70
N ASN A 115 -1.74 25.99 9.11
CA ASN A 115 -0.61 26.11 8.17
C ASN A 115 -0.48 24.85 7.28
N MET A 116 -0.91 23.69 7.73
CA MET A 116 -0.90 22.46 6.93
C MET A 116 -2.07 22.39 5.95
N GLU A 117 -3.10 23.20 6.16
CA GLU A 117 -4.23 23.34 5.24
C GLU A 117 -4.05 24.48 4.24
N MET A 118 -3.05 25.35 4.48
CA MET A 118 -2.80 26.52 3.65
C MET A 118 -2.45 26.10 2.21
N PRO A 119 -3.17 26.58 1.20
CA PRO A 119 -2.81 26.36 -0.20
C PRO A 119 -1.44 27.00 -0.52
N VAL A 120 -0.75 26.51 -1.56
CA VAL A 120 0.54 27.09 -2.00
C VAL A 120 0.45 28.58 -2.29
N LYS A 121 -0.70 29.08 -2.76
CA LYS A 121 -0.94 30.52 -2.97
C LYS A 121 -1.19 31.30 -1.69
N GLY A 122 -1.40 30.63 -0.57
CA GLY A 122 -1.86 31.22 0.69
C GLY A 122 -3.37 31.46 0.71
N PHE A 123 -3.84 32.06 1.80
CA PHE A 123 -5.20 32.57 1.92
C PHE A 123 -5.32 34.00 1.36
N GLY A 124 -6.53 34.46 1.06
CA GLY A 124 -6.75 35.77 0.47
C GLY A 124 -6.16 36.94 1.28
N ASN A 125 -6.18 36.84 2.61
CA ASN A 125 -5.60 37.80 3.55
C ASN A 125 -4.15 37.49 3.97
N CYS A 126 -3.59 36.37 3.54
CA CYS A 126 -2.26 35.90 3.88
C CYS A 126 -1.61 35.21 2.68
N PRO A 127 -1.23 35.94 1.61
CA PRO A 127 -0.63 35.36 0.42
C PRO A 127 0.80 34.86 0.69
N VAL A 128 1.18 33.74 0.11
CA VAL A 128 2.54 33.19 0.19
C VAL A 128 3.42 33.86 -0.87
N LYS A 129 4.51 34.49 -0.45
CA LYS A 129 5.48 35.12 -1.36
C LYS A 129 6.14 34.02 -2.23
N GLY A 130 6.21 34.28 -3.54
CA GLY A 130 6.89 33.41 -4.48
C GLY A 130 6.08 32.18 -4.92
N TYR A 131 4.80 32.05 -4.58
CA TYR A 131 3.98 30.89 -4.94
C TYR A 131 3.91 30.65 -6.46
N ASN A 132 3.89 31.69 -7.27
CA ASN A 132 3.87 31.58 -8.72
C ASN A 132 5.10 30.78 -9.23
N LYS A 133 6.30 31.08 -8.70
CA LYS A 133 7.52 30.34 -9.04
C LYS A 133 7.40 28.88 -8.62
N ALA A 134 6.90 28.61 -7.42
CA ALA A 134 6.72 27.24 -6.93
C ALA A 134 5.77 26.44 -7.84
N VAL A 135 4.65 27.03 -8.27
CA VAL A 135 3.71 26.39 -9.18
C VAL A 135 4.33 26.13 -10.56
N LEU A 136 5.04 27.12 -11.13
CA LEU A 136 5.63 27.00 -12.45
C LEU A 136 6.78 25.97 -12.51
N THR A 137 7.46 25.74 -11.39
CA THR A 137 8.58 24.79 -11.32
C THR A 137 8.19 23.41 -10.74
N ALA A 138 6.96 23.24 -10.29
CA ALA A 138 6.51 22.01 -9.63
C ALA A 138 6.72 20.74 -10.48
N ASN A 139 6.57 20.83 -11.79
CA ASN A 139 6.76 19.72 -12.71
C ASN A 139 8.23 19.25 -12.84
N GLN A 140 9.18 19.99 -12.29
CA GLN A 140 10.60 19.59 -12.24
C GLN A 140 10.87 18.58 -11.12
N TYR A 141 9.96 18.47 -10.14
CA TYR A 141 10.09 17.60 -8.96
C TYR A 141 9.26 16.33 -9.08
N LYS A 142 9.50 15.56 -10.16
CA LYS A 142 8.72 14.35 -10.49
C LYS A 142 8.84 13.22 -9.46
N GLY A 143 9.86 13.26 -8.61
CA GLY A 143 10.06 12.28 -7.53
C GLY A 143 9.39 12.64 -6.20
N VAL A 144 8.65 13.76 -6.14
CA VAL A 144 7.89 14.15 -4.94
C VAL A 144 6.46 13.67 -5.08
N HIS A 145 6.10 12.69 -4.26
CA HIS A 145 4.74 12.17 -4.17
C HIS A 145 4.12 12.64 -2.86
N TYR A 146 2.82 12.86 -2.82
CA TYR A 146 2.13 13.21 -1.58
C TYR A 146 0.81 12.48 -1.47
N VAL A 147 0.40 12.23 -0.24
CA VAL A 147 -0.93 11.72 0.09
C VAL A 147 -1.51 12.59 1.20
N LYS A 148 -2.75 13.04 1.01
CA LYS A 148 -3.49 13.73 2.06
C LYS A 148 -4.35 12.72 2.81
N ILE A 149 -4.11 12.59 4.11
CA ILE A 149 -4.96 11.79 4.99
C ILE A 149 -6.12 12.69 5.41
N PRO A 150 -7.38 12.34 5.08
CA PRO A 150 -8.52 13.16 5.46
C PRO A 150 -8.70 13.15 6.97
N SER A 151 -9.07 14.31 7.53
CA SER A 151 -9.47 14.41 8.93
C SER A 151 -10.81 13.70 9.13
N VAL A 152 -10.87 12.80 10.09
CA VAL A 152 -12.11 12.13 10.52
C VAL A 152 -12.38 12.59 11.93
N MET A 153 -13.55 13.21 12.16
CA MET A 153 -14.00 13.47 13.52
C MET A 153 -14.45 12.15 14.15
N SER A 154 -13.85 11.80 15.29
CA SER A 154 -14.38 10.71 16.12
C SER A 154 -15.71 11.17 16.75
N SER A 155 -16.77 10.45 16.48
CA SER A 155 -18.03 10.56 17.20
C SER A 155 -17.93 9.93 18.58
#